data_e461b1afe09bf6b668b8dbc6cbe12590
#
_entry.id   e461b1afe09bf6b668b8dbc6cbe12590
#
_cell.length_a   1.000
_cell.length_b   1.000
_cell.length_c   1.000
_cell.angle_alpha   90.00
_cell.angle_beta   90.00
_cell.angle_gamma   90.00
#
_symmetry.space_group_name_H-M   'P 1'
#
loop_
_entity.id
_entity.type
_entity.pdbx_description
1 polymer ?
#
loop_
_entity_poly.entity_id
_entity_poly.type
_entity_poly.pdbx_seq_one_letter_code
_entity_poly.pdbx_strand_id
1 'polypeptide(L)'
;MIVKPRIRGFVCITAHPKGCEAKVRQEIEVAKAARKEGGPKKVLVIGSSTGYGLSTRIACAFSHDAATLGVFFERPSVKGKPASAGWYNSVALEKAAHQAGLYAKS
;
A
#
# COMPACT_ATOMS: atom_id res chain seq x y z
N MET A 1 -15.19 -8.66 -9.22
CA MET A 1 -14.31 -8.98 -10.38
C MET A 1 -13.57 -10.28 -10.12
N ILE A 2 -13.60 -11.17 -11.08
CA ILE A 2 -12.81 -12.40 -11.04
C ILE A 2 -11.54 -12.17 -11.84
N VAL A 3 -10.40 -12.34 -11.19
CA VAL A 3 -9.09 -12.15 -11.82
C VAL A 3 -8.46 -13.52 -12.03
N LYS A 4 -8.21 -13.87 -13.29
CA LYS A 4 -7.52 -15.13 -13.62
C LYS A 4 -6.02 -14.92 -13.49
N PRO A 5 -5.29 -15.83 -12.83
CA PRO A 5 -3.84 -15.71 -12.72
C PRO A 5 -3.18 -15.70 -14.09
N ARG A 6 -2.24 -14.82 -14.27
CA ARG A 6 -1.39 -14.76 -15.45
C ARG A 6 0.06 -14.89 -14.99
N ILE A 7 0.68 -15.98 -15.38
CA ILE A 7 2.01 -16.34 -14.93
C ILE A 7 3.01 -16.11 -16.06
N ARG A 8 4.11 -15.42 -15.75
CA ARG A 8 5.23 -15.21 -16.67
C ARG A 8 6.49 -15.69 -15.99
N GLY A 9 6.99 -16.86 -16.43
CA GLY A 9 8.08 -17.53 -15.73
C GLY A 9 7.65 -17.98 -14.34
N PHE A 10 8.34 -17.49 -13.31
CA PHE A 10 8.00 -17.76 -11.91
C PHE A 10 7.15 -16.66 -11.26
N VAL A 11 6.73 -15.67 -12.03
CA VAL A 11 6.05 -14.48 -11.49
C VAL A 11 4.60 -14.47 -11.93
N CYS A 12 3.69 -14.40 -10.96
CA CYS A 12 2.28 -14.11 -11.22
C CYS A 12 2.14 -12.60 -11.41
N ILE A 13 1.74 -12.17 -12.61
CA ILE A 13 1.68 -10.74 -12.96
C ILE A 13 0.28 -10.13 -12.82
N THR A 14 -0.71 -10.92 -12.41
CA THR A 14 -2.05 -10.41 -12.14
C THR A 14 -2.23 -10.20 -10.64
N ALA A 15 -3.04 -9.19 -10.29
CA ALA A 15 -3.34 -8.87 -8.92
C ALA A 15 -4.84 -8.85 -8.70
N HIS A 16 -5.28 -9.30 -7.51
CA HIS A 16 -6.66 -9.24 -7.09
C HIS A 16 -6.83 -8.04 -6.15
N PRO A 17 -7.74 -7.08 -6.48
CA PRO A 17 -7.88 -5.85 -5.67
C PRO A 17 -8.19 -6.11 -4.20
N LYS A 18 -9.14 -7.02 -3.92
CA LYS A 18 -9.50 -7.35 -2.54
C LYS A 18 -8.40 -8.08 -1.80
N GLY A 19 -7.63 -8.92 -2.49
CA GLY A 19 -6.47 -9.60 -1.91
C GLY A 19 -5.39 -8.61 -1.51
N CYS A 20 -5.09 -7.63 -2.36
CA CYS A 20 -4.14 -6.57 -2.05
C CYS A 20 -4.62 -5.71 -0.88
N GLU A 21 -5.90 -5.34 -0.86
CA GLU A 21 -6.48 -4.58 0.25
C GLU A 21 -6.39 -5.34 1.57
N ALA A 22 -6.72 -6.63 1.57
CA ALA A 22 -6.68 -7.47 2.76
C ALA A 22 -5.26 -7.57 3.32
N LYS A 23 -4.26 -7.73 2.45
CA LYS A 23 -2.87 -7.80 2.86
C LYS A 23 -2.39 -6.48 3.46
N VAL A 24 -2.73 -5.35 2.83
CA VAL A 24 -2.38 -4.03 3.35
C VAL A 24 -3.03 -3.80 4.72
N ARG A 25 -4.29 -4.15 4.88
CA ARG A 25 -4.98 -4.05 6.18
C ARG A 25 -4.31 -4.88 7.25
N GLN A 26 -3.87 -6.08 6.93
CA GLN A 26 -3.15 -6.93 7.88
C GLN A 26 -1.85 -6.27 8.34
N GLU A 27 -1.08 -5.72 7.42
CA GLU A 27 0.15 -5.01 7.75
C GLU A 27 -0.12 -3.76 8.59
N ILE A 28 -1.20 -3.04 8.31
CA ILE A 28 -1.62 -1.87 9.08
C ILE A 28 -1.95 -2.27 10.52
N GLU A 29 -2.66 -3.36 10.73
CA GLU A 29 -2.99 -3.83 12.08
C GLU A 29 -1.73 -4.18 12.88
N VAL A 30 -0.73 -4.80 12.24
CA VAL A 30 0.56 -5.07 12.88
C VAL A 30 1.25 -3.76 13.27
N ALA A 31 1.25 -2.76 12.38
CA ALA A 31 1.85 -1.46 12.66
C ALA A 31 1.15 -0.72 13.79
N LYS A 32 -0.17 -0.75 13.84
CA LYS A 32 -0.96 -0.15 14.93
C LYS A 32 -0.65 -0.79 16.27
N ALA A 33 -0.50 -2.12 16.30
CA ALA A 33 -0.15 -2.86 17.52
C ALA A 33 1.25 -2.51 18.02
N ALA A 34 2.15 -2.11 17.13
CA ALA A 34 3.52 -1.71 17.46
C ALA A 34 3.68 -0.19 17.61
N ARG A 35 2.59 0.53 17.85
CA ARG A 35 2.60 1.99 17.93
C ARG A 35 3.55 2.51 19.01
N LYS A 36 4.34 3.52 18.61
CA LYS A 36 5.30 4.18 19.51
C LYS A 36 5.21 5.69 19.36
N GLU A 37 5.40 6.40 20.47
CA GLU A 37 5.50 7.85 20.44
C GLU A 37 6.85 8.27 19.86
N GLY A 38 6.88 9.45 19.26
CA GLY A 38 8.07 9.98 18.61
C GLY A 38 8.22 9.44 17.18
N GLY A 39 9.41 9.53 16.64
CA GLY A 39 9.70 9.16 15.28
C GLY A 39 9.39 10.25 14.25
N PRO A 40 9.48 9.96 12.96
CA PRO A 40 9.30 10.95 11.91
C PRO A 40 7.86 11.46 11.84
N LYS A 41 7.70 12.76 11.53
CA LYS A 41 6.39 13.40 11.39
C LYS A 41 5.94 13.48 9.95
N LYS A 42 6.89 13.60 9.02
CA LYS A 42 6.64 13.69 7.58
C LYS A 42 7.65 12.80 6.88
N VAL A 43 7.18 11.92 6.01
CA VAL A 43 8.02 10.91 5.37
C VAL A 43 7.73 10.88 3.87
N LEU A 44 8.80 10.93 3.09
CA LEU A 44 8.76 10.67 1.66
C LEU A 44 9.32 9.27 1.42
N VAL A 45 8.54 8.42 0.76
CA VAL A 45 8.97 7.06 0.45
C VAL A 45 9.01 6.88 -1.07
N ILE A 46 10.20 6.62 -1.59
CA ILE A 46 10.39 6.31 -3.01
C ILE A 46 10.33 4.79 -3.19
N GLY A 47 9.52 4.33 -4.14
CA GLY A 47 9.28 2.90 -4.32
C GLY A 47 8.28 2.35 -3.29
N SER A 48 7.21 3.09 -3.01
CA SER A 48 6.29 2.83 -1.90
C SER A 48 5.14 1.87 -2.22
N SER A 49 5.08 1.31 -3.42
CA SER A 49 3.92 0.52 -3.84
C SER A 49 3.95 -0.94 -3.42
N THR A 50 5.12 -1.51 -3.18
CA THR A 50 5.30 -2.90 -2.77
C THR A 50 6.53 -3.04 -1.88
N GLY A 51 6.71 -4.23 -1.30
CA GLY A 51 7.93 -4.61 -0.59
C GLY A 51 8.27 -3.72 0.59
N TYR A 52 9.56 -3.45 0.76
CA TYR A 52 10.06 -2.66 1.90
C TYR A 52 9.58 -1.21 1.88
N GLY A 53 9.44 -0.61 0.70
CA GLY A 53 8.91 0.75 0.58
C GLY A 53 7.50 0.86 1.11
N LEU A 54 6.63 -0.05 0.72
CA LEU A 54 5.25 -0.11 1.23
C LEU A 54 5.22 -0.36 2.73
N SER A 55 5.97 -1.34 3.22
CA SER A 55 6.03 -1.68 4.64
C SER A 55 6.55 -0.52 5.48
N THR A 56 7.56 0.20 4.99
CA THR A 56 8.10 1.39 5.66
C THR A 56 7.05 2.48 5.74
N ARG A 57 6.31 2.71 4.65
CA ARG A 57 5.24 3.72 4.63
C ARG A 57 4.14 3.38 5.62
N ILE A 58 3.72 2.12 5.66
CA ILE A 58 2.71 1.64 6.62
C ILE A 58 3.19 1.84 8.05
N ALA A 59 4.42 1.47 8.35
CA ALA A 59 4.98 1.61 9.69
C ALA A 59 5.04 3.08 10.12
N CYS A 60 5.54 3.97 9.26
CA CYS A 60 5.61 5.39 9.58
C CYS A 60 4.23 6.00 9.80
N ALA A 61 3.27 5.67 8.94
CA ALA A 61 1.92 6.22 9.03
C ALA A 61 1.17 5.70 10.28
N PHE A 62 1.19 4.41 10.52
CA PHE A 62 0.32 3.80 11.52
C PHE A 62 0.99 3.50 12.85
N SER A 63 2.32 3.43 12.91
CA SER A 63 3.04 3.31 14.19
C SER A 63 3.42 4.67 14.77
N HIS A 64 3.64 5.68 13.92
CA HIS A 64 4.13 7.00 14.34
C HIS A 64 3.20 8.16 13.96
N ASP A 65 2.04 7.90 13.37
CA ASP A 65 1.09 8.91 12.89
C ASP A 65 1.73 9.93 11.93
N ALA A 66 2.68 9.50 11.12
CA ALA A 66 3.36 10.37 10.18
C ALA A 66 2.50 10.71 8.96
N ALA A 67 2.63 11.91 8.44
CA ALA A 67 2.16 12.25 7.10
C ALA A 67 3.09 11.60 6.08
N THR A 68 2.55 10.91 5.09
CA THR A 68 3.36 10.19 4.10
C THR A 68 3.08 10.64 2.69
N LEU A 69 4.13 10.74 1.89
CA LEU A 69 4.05 10.93 0.45
C LEU A 69 4.78 9.77 -0.22
N GLY A 70 4.06 9.01 -1.03
CA GLY A 70 4.62 7.88 -1.74
C GLY A 70 4.88 8.20 -3.19
N VAL A 71 6.03 7.79 -3.70
CA VAL A 71 6.38 7.91 -5.12
C VAL A 71 6.63 6.51 -5.67
N PHE A 72 5.93 6.17 -6.75
CA PHE A 72 6.06 4.87 -7.38
C PHE A 72 5.65 4.94 -8.85
N PHE A 73 5.98 3.90 -9.57
CA PHE A 73 5.58 3.73 -10.96
C PHE A 73 4.66 2.51 -11.08
N GLU A 74 3.36 2.75 -11.18
CA GLU A 74 2.35 1.70 -11.27
C GLU A 74 1.26 2.10 -12.26
N ARG A 75 0.50 1.12 -12.74
CA ARG A 75 -0.54 1.34 -13.73
C ARG A 75 -1.93 1.18 -13.14
N PRO A 76 -2.85 2.12 -13.42
CA PRO A 76 -4.24 1.95 -13.03
C PRO A 76 -4.91 0.85 -13.84
N SER A 77 -6.11 0.46 -13.40
CA SER A 77 -6.96 -0.45 -14.14
C SER A 77 -7.35 0.15 -15.49
N VAL A 78 -7.28 -0.67 -16.53
CA VAL A 78 -7.79 -0.32 -17.85
C VAL A 78 -8.83 -1.35 -18.27
N LYS A 79 -9.65 -1.02 -19.29
CA LYS A 79 -10.75 -1.86 -19.74
C LYS A 79 -10.30 -3.31 -19.96
N GLY A 80 -10.91 -4.24 -19.24
CA GLY A 80 -10.63 -5.66 -19.36
C GLY A 80 -9.36 -6.14 -18.66
N LYS A 81 -8.61 -5.26 -17.99
CA LYS A 81 -7.37 -5.62 -17.28
C LYS A 81 -7.34 -5.02 -15.89
N PRO A 82 -6.92 -5.78 -14.86
CA PRO A 82 -6.75 -5.22 -13.53
C PRO A 82 -5.52 -4.30 -13.49
N ALA A 83 -5.49 -3.44 -12.49
CA ALA A 83 -4.30 -2.65 -12.19
C ALA A 83 -3.21 -3.56 -11.60
N SER A 84 -2.00 -3.04 -11.46
CA SER A 84 -0.91 -3.74 -10.80
C SER A 84 -1.15 -3.87 -9.29
N ALA A 85 -0.49 -4.83 -8.64
CA ALA A 85 -0.61 -5.02 -7.20
C ALA A 85 -0.23 -3.76 -6.43
N GLY A 86 0.85 -3.08 -6.86
CA GLY A 86 1.29 -1.84 -6.22
C GLY A 86 0.25 -0.73 -6.29
N TRP A 87 -0.50 -0.64 -7.38
CA TRP A 87 -1.60 0.32 -7.48
C TRP A 87 -2.67 0.05 -6.43
N TYR A 88 -3.14 -1.20 -6.32
CA TYR A 88 -4.16 -1.58 -5.34
C TYR A 88 -3.67 -1.40 -3.91
N ASN A 89 -2.41 -1.74 -3.64
CA ASN A 89 -1.79 -1.55 -2.33
C ASN A 89 -1.81 -0.06 -1.92
N SER A 90 -1.44 0.81 -2.84
CA SER A 90 -1.38 2.25 -2.58
C SER A 90 -2.76 2.86 -2.35
N VAL A 91 -3.76 2.43 -3.12
CA VAL A 91 -5.15 2.87 -2.93
C VAL A 91 -5.66 2.44 -1.55
N ALA A 92 -5.41 1.18 -1.16
CA ALA A 92 -5.84 0.67 0.13
C ALA A 92 -5.17 1.41 1.30
N LEU A 93 -3.87 1.70 1.17
CA LEU A 93 -3.14 2.46 2.19
C LEU A 93 -3.67 3.87 2.34
N GLU A 94 -3.87 4.59 1.24
CA GLU A 94 -4.39 5.96 1.28
C GLU A 94 -5.79 6.01 1.90
N LYS A 95 -6.65 5.08 1.53
CA LYS A 95 -7.99 4.97 2.09
C LYS A 95 -7.95 4.77 3.61
N ALA A 96 -7.13 3.83 4.08
CA ALA A 96 -6.99 3.54 5.50
C ALA A 96 -6.39 4.73 6.26
N ALA A 97 -5.40 5.40 5.69
CA ALA A 97 -4.78 6.57 6.29
C ALA A 97 -5.78 7.72 6.42
N HIS A 98 -6.56 8.00 5.38
CA HIS A 98 -7.59 9.04 5.43
C HIS A 98 -8.68 8.73 6.47
N GLN A 99 -9.06 7.47 6.61
CA GLN A 99 -10.02 7.05 7.64
C GLN A 99 -9.45 7.22 9.05
N ALA A 100 -8.14 7.15 9.21
CA ALA A 100 -7.45 7.37 10.48
C ALA A 100 -7.08 8.85 10.71
N GLY A 101 -7.46 9.75 9.82
CA GLY A 101 -7.14 11.17 9.92
C GLY A 101 -5.69 11.52 9.58
N LEU A 102 -4.99 10.65 8.87
CA LEU A 102 -3.59 10.85 8.49
C LEU A 102 -3.48 11.37 7.06
N TYR A 103 -2.51 12.25 6.82
CA TYR A 103 -2.19 12.67 5.46
C TYR A 103 -1.44 11.55 4.73
N ALA A 104 -1.94 11.17 3.58
CA ALA A 104 -1.26 10.23 2.70
C ALA A 104 -1.59 10.57 1.25
N LYS A 105 -0.56 10.76 0.45
CA LYS A 105 -0.68 11.07 -0.97
C LYS A 105 0.36 10.29 -1.76
N SER A 106 -0.02 9.88 -2.97
CA SER A 106 0.88 9.12 -3.85
C SER A 106 0.97 9.73 -5.24
#